data_b7472a14487a2d627e2584ff8a413fe6
#
_entry.id   b7472a14487a2d627e2584ff8a413fe6
#
_cell.length_a   1.000
_cell.length_b   1.000
_cell.length_c   1.000
_cell.angle_alpha   90.00
_cell.angle_beta   90.00
_cell.angle_gamma   90.00
#
_symmetry.space_group_name_H-M   'P 1'
#
loop_
_entity.id
_entity.type
_entity.pdbx_description
1 polymer ?
#
loop_
_entity_poly.entity_id
_entity_poly.type
_entity_poly.pdbx_seq_one_letter_code
_entity_poly.pdbx_strand_id
1 'polypeptide(L)'
;MPKILPRPDVAAPKFAQAAQRSSESLEGTIGKLWLNRIGIIAILVGVAYFLKYAFDSGWIGAQGRVAIGLIAGIAVVVWSEVFRRKGSAAFSYSLKAVGIGILYLSLWAASQYFHLVPASAAFVAMILVTASTITLALTQDAEILAVYAMIGGFSTPALVSTGENHEIILFSYVLLLDLAILAMVSFKPWRRIVWGAMLGTAIMYVGWAAQYYDSSERQATVLFASAFFAVFALVPLLTPLTRSRWHRGMSITLTLLPLVNGAAFFLALFVMYDRETVTLTWYALALAAVYLLLSSQFKRRVDSEPDVVKTINLIHVAVAIAFITIAIPLKLDAHWITIGWLIESAVLLFVAVRSDAHFLRIFAGCTLALGVCRLLFFDNFHTETLVFNARFATFLVAIAIMAGIVAAGERYGSEKEMPFVKLAGIALNVLALVALTSEANDYFNRQIAGTYQHHAMYEVMRQLEIARDFSFSAIWIVYGAALMIAGFWKRSAFIRWQAMVLLAVTIGKVFLYDSRELQQIYRILSFIALGVMLMAVSYAYHRDWFKLSPRKSSSSGGQETSS
;
A
#
# COMPACT_ATOMS: atom_id res chain seq x y z
N MET A 1 56.44 -53.83 26.07
CA MET A 1 55.15 -53.65 25.37
C MET A 1 54.77 -52.19 25.39
N PRO A 2 54.77 -51.48 24.26
CA PRO A 2 54.38 -50.08 24.23
C PRO A 2 52.86 -49.95 24.15
N LYS A 3 52.31 -49.05 24.99
CA LYS A 3 50.90 -48.67 25.04
C LYS A 3 50.53 -47.92 23.78
N ILE A 4 49.58 -48.45 23.02
CA ILE A 4 48.98 -47.78 21.85
C ILE A 4 47.95 -46.79 22.40
N LEU A 5 48.20 -45.48 22.17
CA LEU A 5 47.24 -44.41 22.42
C LEU A 5 46.13 -44.42 21.35
N PRO A 6 44.84 -44.22 21.69
CA PRO A 6 43.79 -44.12 20.68
C PRO A 6 43.92 -42.83 19.89
N ARG A 7 43.74 -42.91 18.55
CA ARG A 7 43.70 -41.78 17.64
C ARG A 7 42.47 -40.87 17.98
N PRO A 8 42.62 -39.57 17.93
CA PRO A 8 41.46 -38.69 18.10
C PRO A 8 40.54 -38.82 16.87
N ASP A 9 39.25 -39.02 17.14
CA ASP A 9 38.17 -38.95 16.13
C ASP A 9 38.20 -37.58 15.43
N VAL A 10 38.52 -37.61 14.14
CA VAL A 10 38.44 -36.43 13.27
C VAL A 10 36.93 -36.16 13.06
N ALA A 11 36.36 -35.21 13.79
CA ALA A 11 35.03 -34.72 13.54
C ALA A 11 34.88 -34.23 12.09
N ALA A 12 33.99 -34.84 11.35
CA ALA A 12 33.65 -34.41 9.99
C ALA A 12 33.29 -32.91 9.97
N PRO A 13 33.74 -32.17 8.93
CA PRO A 13 33.56 -30.71 8.92
C PRO A 13 32.10 -30.34 8.95
N LYS A 14 31.73 -29.43 9.86
CA LYS A 14 30.35 -28.94 10.11
C LYS A 14 29.65 -28.43 8.84
N PHE A 15 30.40 -28.10 7.80
CA PHE A 15 29.87 -27.69 6.49
C PHE A 15 29.20 -28.83 5.71
N ALA A 16 29.68 -30.06 5.82
CA ALA A 16 29.08 -31.23 5.16
C ALA A 16 27.73 -31.61 5.80
N GLN A 17 27.61 -31.48 7.13
CA GLN A 17 26.36 -31.71 7.84
C GLN A 17 25.31 -30.60 7.60
N ALA A 18 25.73 -29.35 7.41
CA ALA A 18 24.83 -28.24 7.06
C ALA A 18 24.29 -28.39 5.63
N ALA A 19 25.13 -28.80 4.68
CA ALA A 19 24.72 -29.04 3.29
C ALA A 19 23.75 -30.25 3.18
N GLN A 20 23.99 -31.33 3.91
CA GLN A 20 23.07 -32.46 3.96
C GLN A 20 21.72 -32.11 4.60
N ARG A 21 21.70 -31.31 5.68
CA ARG A 21 20.44 -30.86 6.29
C ARG A 21 19.66 -29.89 5.41
N SER A 22 20.33 -29.07 4.60
CA SER A 22 19.67 -28.18 3.65
C SER A 22 19.11 -28.92 2.43
N SER A 23 19.80 -29.95 1.94
CA SER A 23 19.31 -30.80 0.83
C SER A 23 18.12 -31.67 1.27
N GLU A 24 18.17 -32.26 2.47
CA GLU A 24 17.03 -32.99 3.02
C GLU A 24 15.80 -32.10 3.27
N SER A 25 15.99 -30.84 3.66
CA SER A 25 14.87 -29.89 3.83
C SER A 25 14.25 -29.44 2.49
N LEU A 26 15.07 -29.23 1.46
CA LEU A 26 14.63 -28.87 0.11
C LEU A 26 13.92 -30.04 -0.58
N GLU A 27 14.51 -31.22 -0.54
CA GLU A 27 13.94 -32.44 -1.09
C GLU A 27 12.63 -32.83 -0.38
N GLY A 28 12.61 -32.71 0.95
CA GLY A 28 11.41 -32.93 1.76
C GLY A 28 10.30 -31.88 1.49
N THR A 29 10.66 -30.63 1.20
CA THR A 29 9.72 -29.57 0.85
C THR A 29 9.18 -29.75 -0.55
N ILE A 30 10.04 -30.08 -1.51
CA ILE A 30 9.64 -30.36 -2.89
C ILE A 30 8.77 -31.63 -2.95
N GLY A 31 9.20 -32.71 -2.31
CA GLY A 31 8.47 -33.97 -2.33
C GLY A 31 7.12 -33.91 -1.58
N LYS A 32 7.06 -33.27 -0.41
CA LYS A 32 5.84 -33.24 0.40
C LYS A 32 4.85 -32.14 0.02
N LEU A 33 5.30 -31.00 -0.49
CA LEU A 33 4.43 -29.87 -0.79
C LEU A 33 4.16 -29.71 -2.29
N TRP A 34 5.19 -29.72 -3.13
CA TRP A 34 5.03 -29.46 -4.55
C TRP A 34 4.50 -30.66 -5.32
N LEU A 35 5.05 -31.87 -5.11
CA LEU A 35 4.57 -33.09 -5.75
C LEU A 35 3.12 -33.40 -5.35
N ASN A 36 2.76 -33.14 -4.10
CA ASN A 36 1.38 -33.29 -3.65
C ASN A 36 0.43 -32.32 -4.38
N ARG A 37 0.81 -31.04 -4.54
CA ARG A 37 0.00 -30.04 -5.27
C ARG A 37 -0.13 -30.37 -6.76
N ILE A 38 0.96 -30.78 -7.39
CA ILE A 38 0.96 -31.21 -8.80
C ILE A 38 0.13 -32.46 -8.98
N GLY A 39 0.24 -33.44 -8.08
CA GLY A 39 -0.57 -34.65 -8.07
C GLY A 39 -2.07 -34.37 -7.96
N ILE A 40 -2.47 -33.43 -7.11
CA ILE A 40 -3.87 -33.01 -6.97
C ILE A 40 -4.38 -32.38 -8.27
N ILE A 41 -3.59 -31.48 -8.88
CA ILE A 41 -3.96 -30.86 -10.16
C ILE A 41 -4.09 -31.93 -11.25
N ALA A 42 -3.15 -32.86 -11.31
CA ALA A 42 -3.20 -33.97 -12.28
C ALA A 42 -4.43 -34.87 -12.10
N ILE A 43 -4.82 -35.16 -10.84
CA ILE A 43 -6.05 -35.91 -10.53
C ILE A 43 -7.28 -35.13 -10.96
N LEU A 44 -7.35 -33.83 -10.67
CA LEU A 44 -8.49 -32.99 -11.11
C LEU A 44 -8.62 -32.95 -12.62
N VAL A 45 -7.51 -32.79 -13.33
CA VAL A 45 -7.48 -32.84 -14.80
C VAL A 45 -7.89 -34.21 -15.31
N GLY A 46 -7.39 -35.30 -14.72
CA GLY A 46 -7.76 -36.65 -15.05
C GLY A 46 -9.25 -36.93 -14.83
N VAL A 47 -9.81 -36.49 -13.71
CA VAL A 47 -11.25 -36.59 -13.43
C VAL A 47 -12.06 -35.76 -14.44
N ALA A 48 -11.60 -34.56 -14.79
CA ALA A 48 -12.26 -33.74 -15.81
C ALA A 48 -12.27 -34.39 -17.19
N TYR A 49 -11.17 -35.01 -17.62
CA TYR A 49 -11.11 -35.77 -18.88
C TYR A 49 -11.95 -37.05 -18.84
N PHE A 50 -11.95 -37.75 -17.72
CA PHE A 50 -12.82 -38.94 -17.57
C PHE A 50 -14.29 -38.54 -17.60
N LEU A 51 -14.70 -37.48 -16.93
CA LEU A 51 -16.05 -36.95 -17.01
C LEU A 51 -16.40 -36.54 -18.44
N LYS A 52 -15.49 -35.86 -19.15
CA LYS A 52 -15.67 -35.48 -20.55
C LYS A 52 -15.90 -36.72 -21.43
N TYR A 53 -15.07 -37.74 -21.30
CA TYR A 53 -15.20 -38.98 -22.04
C TYR A 53 -16.54 -39.71 -21.74
N ALA A 54 -16.95 -39.78 -20.48
CA ALA A 54 -18.23 -40.32 -20.07
C ALA A 54 -19.42 -39.46 -20.58
N PHE A 55 -19.19 -38.15 -20.80
CA PHE A 55 -20.15 -37.26 -21.44
C PHE A 55 -20.32 -37.56 -22.93
N ASP A 56 -19.21 -37.67 -23.64
CA ASP A 56 -19.20 -37.82 -25.09
C ASP A 56 -19.74 -39.20 -25.52
N SER A 57 -19.54 -40.23 -24.68
CA SER A 57 -19.97 -41.60 -24.95
C SER A 57 -21.43 -41.93 -24.54
N GLY A 58 -22.15 -40.99 -23.93
CA GLY A 58 -23.57 -41.15 -23.59
C GLY A 58 -23.91 -42.22 -22.52
N TRP A 59 -22.90 -42.79 -21.86
CA TRP A 59 -23.05 -43.90 -20.90
C TRP A 59 -23.87 -43.55 -19.67
N ILE A 60 -23.82 -42.26 -19.25
CA ILE A 60 -24.50 -41.82 -18.04
C ILE A 60 -25.33 -40.59 -18.38
N GLY A 61 -26.61 -40.62 -18.08
CA GLY A 61 -27.51 -39.48 -18.24
C GLY A 61 -27.11 -38.29 -17.33
N ALA A 62 -27.60 -37.10 -17.61
CA ALA A 62 -27.26 -35.86 -16.89
C ALA A 62 -27.45 -35.98 -15.36
N GLN A 63 -28.57 -36.57 -14.91
CA GLN A 63 -28.84 -36.78 -13.48
C GLN A 63 -27.83 -37.72 -12.83
N GLY A 64 -27.46 -38.81 -13.52
CA GLY A 64 -26.48 -39.77 -13.04
C GLY A 64 -25.09 -39.15 -12.91
N ARG A 65 -24.70 -38.28 -13.83
CA ARG A 65 -23.40 -37.56 -13.81
C ARG A 65 -23.28 -36.65 -12.60
N VAL A 66 -24.32 -35.87 -12.33
CA VAL A 66 -24.36 -34.97 -11.13
C VAL A 66 -24.35 -35.79 -9.84
N ALA A 67 -25.17 -36.87 -9.78
CA ALA A 67 -25.22 -37.73 -8.60
C ALA A 67 -23.86 -38.40 -8.29
N ILE A 68 -23.18 -38.91 -9.32
CA ILE A 68 -21.83 -39.49 -9.15
C ILE A 68 -20.84 -38.43 -8.67
N GLY A 69 -20.89 -37.23 -9.23
CA GLY A 69 -20.03 -36.12 -8.79
C GLY A 69 -20.25 -35.75 -7.31
N LEU A 70 -21.50 -35.63 -6.89
CA LEU A 70 -21.84 -35.33 -5.47
C LEU A 70 -21.41 -36.45 -4.54
N ILE A 71 -21.68 -37.72 -4.91
CA ILE A 71 -21.27 -38.87 -4.10
C ILE A 71 -19.74 -38.95 -4.02
N ALA A 72 -19.04 -38.79 -5.14
CA ALA A 72 -17.58 -38.81 -5.19
C ALA A 72 -16.98 -37.67 -4.35
N GLY A 73 -17.52 -36.45 -4.46
CA GLY A 73 -17.08 -35.32 -3.66
C GLY A 73 -17.21 -35.59 -2.15
N ILE A 74 -18.37 -36.07 -1.70
CA ILE A 74 -18.60 -36.45 -0.30
C ILE A 74 -17.65 -37.60 0.11
N ALA A 75 -17.55 -38.64 -0.71
CA ALA A 75 -16.69 -39.80 -0.43
C ALA A 75 -15.22 -39.37 -0.25
N VAL A 76 -14.70 -38.49 -1.11
CA VAL A 76 -13.33 -37.97 -1.01
C VAL A 76 -13.13 -37.17 0.27
N VAL A 77 -14.09 -36.31 0.65
CA VAL A 77 -14.03 -35.55 1.91
C VAL A 77 -14.02 -36.50 3.11
N VAL A 78 -14.91 -37.50 3.15
CA VAL A 78 -14.98 -38.49 4.24
C VAL A 78 -13.71 -39.35 4.27
N TRP A 79 -13.28 -39.85 3.12
CA TRP A 79 -12.06 -40.67 3.02
C TRP A 79 -10.80 -39.92 3.44
N SER A 80 -10.72 -38.64 3.21
CA SER A 80 -9.61 -37.80 3.64
C SER A 80 -9.37 -37.86 5.16
N GLU A 81 -10.41 -38.13 5.95
CA GLU A 81 -10.34 -38.21 7.40
C GLU A 81 -9.49 -39.40 7.90
N VAL A 82 -9.42 -40.48 7.11
CA VAL A 82 -8.54 -41.62 7.37
C VAL A 82 -7.06 -41.17 7.38
N PHE A 83 -6.66 -40.35 6.44
CA PHE A 83 -5.29 -39.82 6.36
C PHE A 83 -4.99 -38.86 7.51
N ARG A 84 -5.96 -38.03 7.92
CA ARG A 84 -5.82 -37.15 9.06
C ARG A 84 -5.55 -37.95 10.34
N ARG A 85 -6.33 -39.00 10.57
CA ARG A 85 -6.17 -39.90 11.73
C ARG A 85 -4.84 -40.66 11.73
N LYS A 86 -4.26 -40.92 10.56
CA LYS A 86 -2.93 -41.54 10.39
C LYS A 86 -1.77 -40.53 10.49
N GLY A 87 -2.02 -39.29 10.90
CA GLY A 87 -0.99 -38.25 11.09
C GLY A 87 -0.61 -37.43 9.88
N SER A 88 -1.20 -37.69 8.69
CA SER A 88 -0.93 -36.97 7.45
C SER A 88 -1.94 -35.83 7.23
N ALA A 89 -1.98 -34.84 8.14
CA ALA A 89 -2.97 -33.75 8.13
C ALA A 89 -2.92 -32.90 6.86
N ALA A 90 -1.72 -32.52 6.38
CA ALA A 90 -1.57 -31.71 5.17
C ALA A 90 -2.17 -32.42 3.93
N PHE A 91 -1.91 -33.72 3.78
CA PHE A 91 -2.48 -34.51 2.68
C PHE A 91 -4.02 -34.60 2.79
N SER A 92 -4.54 -34.81 4.01
CA SER A 92 -5.99 -34.81 4.26
C SER A 92 -6.65 -33.49 3.85
N TYR A 93 -6.05 -32.34 4.18
CA TYR A 93 -6.59 -31.02 3.81
C TYR A 93 -6.59 -30.80 2.29
N SER A 94 -5.54 -31.26 1.61
CA SER A 94 -5.51 -31.21 0.14
C SER A 94 -6.60 -32.09 -0.49
N LEU A 95 -6.83 -33.27 0.06
CA LEU A 95 -7.87 -34.18 -0.41
C LEU A 95 -9.29 -33.60 -0.15
N LYS A 96 -9.49 -32.92 0.99
CA LYS A 96 -10.73 -32.18 1.27
C LYS A 96 -10.95 -31.05 0.24
N ALA A 97 -9.90 -30.32 -0.15
CA ALA A 97 -10.01 -29.30 -1.18
C ALA A 97 -10.50 -29.88 -2.51
N VAL A 98 -9.96 -31.04 -2.92
CA VAL A 98 -10.42 -31.77 -4.12
C VAL A 98 -11.89 -32.15 -3.99
N GLY A 99 -12.30 -32.77 -2.88
CA GLY A 99 -13.68 -33.18 -2.66
C GLY A 99 -14.65 -32.00 -2.65
N ILE A 100 -14.31 -30.89 -2.00
CA ILE A 100 -15.09 -29.65 -1.99
C ILE A 100 -15.18 -29.08 -3.41
N GLY A 101 -14.08 -29.02 -4.16
CA GLY A 101 -14.08 -28.58 -5.56
C GLY A 101 -15.00 -29.43 -6.45
N ILE A 102 -15.00 -30.75 -6.27
CA ILE A 102 -15.91 -31.67 -6.99
C ILE A 102 -17.37 -31.35 -6.64
N LEU A 103 -17.70 -31.10 -5.37
CA LEU A 103 -19.05 -30.70 -4.96
C LEU A 103 -19.51 -29.41 -5.62
N TYR A 104 -18.66 -28.37 -5.62
CA TYR A 104 -18.99 -27.11 -6.28
C TYR A 104 -19.20 -27.25 -7.78
N LEU A 105 -18.31 -27.99 -8.47
CA LEU A 105 -18.42 -28.25 -9.90
C LEU A 105 -19.68 -29.08 -10.25
N SER A 106 -20.02 -30.05 -9.41
CA SER A 106 -21.23 -30.86 -9.62
C SER A 106 -22.51 -30.06 -9.44
N LEU A 107 -22.56 -29.15 -8.42
CA LEU A 107 -23.69 -28.25 -8.20
C LEU A 107 -23.81 -27.20 -9.31
N TRP A 108 -22.69 -26.66 -9.75
CA TRP A 108 -22.63 -25.76 -10.89
C TRP A 108 -23.16 -26.45 -12.17
N ALA A 109 -22.66 -27.63 -12.44
CA ALA A 109 -23.11 -28.42 -13.62
C ALA A 109 -24.60 -28.77 -13.55
N ALA A 110 -25.12 -29.10 -12.37
CA ALA A 110 -26.53 -29.38 -12.17
C ALA A 110 -27.44 -28.20 -12.52
N SER A 111 -27.00 -26.97 -12.20
CA SER A 111 -27.78 -25.74 -12.40
C SER A 111 -27.52 -25.11 -13.78
N GLN A 112 -26.26 -24.81 -14.09
CA GLN A 112 -25.89 -23.98 -15.24
C GLN A 112 -25.71 -24.78 -16.55
N TYR A 113 -25.25 -26.02 -16.45
CA TYR A 113 -24.96 -26.80 -17.65
C TYR A 113 -26.08 -27.74 -18.02
N PHE A 114 -26.65 -28.48 -17.05
CA PHE A 114 -27.71 -29.46 -17.29
C PHE A 114 -29.11 -28.93 -17.00
N HIS A 115 -29.24 -27.76 -16.35
CA HIS A 115 -30.53 -27.18 -15.95
C HIS A 115 -31.47 -28.15 -15.21
N LEU A 116 -30.87 -29.06 -14.40
CA LEU A 116 -31.63 -30.09 -13.64
C LEU A 116 -32.27 -29.49 -12.37
N VAL A 117 -31.64 -28.44 -11.81
CA VAL A 117 -32.12 -27.76 -10.62
C VAL A 117 -32.11 -26.24 -10.85
N PRO A 118 -33.05 -25.51 -10.25
CA PRO A 118 -33.04 -24.05 -10.35
C PRO A 118 -31.78 -23.47 -9.66
N ALA A 119 -31.32 -22.29 -10.13
CA ALA A 119 -30.15 -21.62 -9.60
C ALA A 119 -30.23 -21.39 -8.08
N SER A 120 -31.43 -21.10 -7.55
CA SER A 120 -31.67 -20.92 -6.12
C SER A 120 -31.41 -22.19 -5.28
N ALA A 121 -31.76 -23.36 -5.79
CA ALA A 121 -31.49 -24.64 -5.12
C ALA A 121 -30.00 -24.97 -5.11
N ALA A 122 -29.29 -24.73 -6.21
CA ALA A 122 -27.85 -24.88 -6.30
C ALA A 122 -27.14 -23.88 -5.36
N PHE A 123 -27.61 -22.65 -5.28
CA PHE A 123 -27.11 -21.63 -4.38
C PHE A 123 -27.19 -22.08 -2.91
N VAL A 124 -28.37 -22.54 -2.46
CA VAL A 124 -28.54 -23.06 -1.10
C VAL A 124 -27.64 -24.28 -0.83
N ALA A 125 -27.52 -25.18 -1.79
CA ALA A 125 -26.64 -26.34 -1.64
C ALA A 125 -25.16 -25.93 -1.51
N MET A 126 -24.70 -24.94 -2.29
CA MET A 126 -23.33 -24.39 -2.16
C MET A 126 -23.11 -23.70 -0.81
N ILE A 127 -24.12 -23.00 -0.27
CA ILE A 127 -24.07 -22.46 1.09
C ILE A 127 -23.87 -23.57 2.13
N LEU A 128 -24.57 -24.70 1.99
CA LEU A 128 -24.43 -25.85 2.89
C LEU A 128 -23.02 -26.47 2.79
N VAL A 129 -22.45 -26.56 1.60
CA VAL A 129 -21.05 -27.00 1.42
C VAL A 129 -20.08 -26.04 2.10
N THR A 130 -20.28 -24.72 1.93
CA THR A 130 -19.46 -23.69 2.61
C THR A 130 -19.56 -23.81 4.13
N ALA A 131 -20.78 -23.88 4.69
CA ALA A 131 -21.03 -23.99 6.13
C ALA A 131 -20.42 -25.28 6.72
N SER A 132 -20.55 -26.40 6.00
CA SER A 132 -19.93 -27.68 6.40
C SER A 132 -18.40 -27.57 6.40
N THR A 133 -17.82 -26.87 5.43
CA THR A 133 -16.36 -26.66 5.35
C THR A 133 -15.86 -25.75 6.47
N ILE A 134 -16.62 -24.71 6.81
CA ILE A 134 -16.35 -23.84 7.98
C ILE A 134 -16.36 -24.67 9.26
N THR A 135 -17.36 -25.52 9.45
CA THR A 135 -17.47 -26.40 10.62
C THR A 135 -16.26 -27.33 10.72
N LEU A 136 -15.84 -27.93 9.59
CA LEU A 136 -14.62 -28.74 9.53
C LEU A 136 -13.36 -27.93 9.86
N ALA A 137 -13.27 -26.69 9.38
CA ALA A 137 -12.14 -25.81 9.66
C ALA A 137 -12.02 -25.52 11.18
N LEU A 138 -13.13 -25.20 11.82
CA LEU A 138 -13.18 -24.90 13.25
C LEU A 138 -12.89 -26.14 14.13
N THR A 139 -13.48 -27.27 13.81
CA THR A 139 -13.30 -28.52 14.58
C THR A 139 -11.91 -29.12 14.43
N GLN A 140 -11.26 -28.90 13.28
CA GLN A 140 -9.91 -29.44 13.01
C GLN A 140 -8.80 -28.43 13.24
N ASP A 141 -9.12 -27.21 13.68
CA ASP A 141 -8.19 -26.08 13.86
C ASP A 141 -7.30 -25.84 12.63
N ALA A 142 -7.91 -25.85 11.44
CA ALA A 142 -7.22 -25.82 10.17
C ALA A 142 -7.56 -24.55 9.38
N GLU A 143 -6.73 -23.50 9.47
CA GLU A 143 -6.89 -22.25 8.72
C GLU A 143 -7.06 -22.48 7.21
N ILE A 144 -6.37 -23.48 6.65
CA ILE A 144 -6.43 -23.78 5.21
C ILE A 144 -7.83 -24.22 4.76
N LEU A 145 -8.58 -24.94 5.59
CA LEU A 145 -9.96 -25.33 5.28
C LEU A 145 -10.90 -24.11 5.30
N ALA A 146 -10.65 -23.17 6.21
CA ALA A 146 -11.40 -21.92 6.25
C ALA A 146 -11.11 -21.06 4.99
N VAL A 147 -9.88 -21.08 4.48
CA VAL A 147 -9.55 -20.45 3.17
C VAL A 147 -10.30 -21.12 2.03
N TYR A 148 -10.43 -22.45 2.02
CA TYR A 148 -11.21 -23.14 0.99
C TYR A 148 -12.72 -22.80 1.08
N ALA A 149 -13.27 -22.75 2.29
CA ALA A 149 -14.65 -22.32 2.51
C ALA A 149 -14.88 -20.89 2.02
N MET A 150 -13.95 -19.98 2.29
CA MET A 150 -13.99 -18.60 1.85
C MET A 150 -13.95 -18.49 0.31
N ILE A 151 -13.02 -19.17 -0.35
CA ILE A 151 -12.93 -19.18 -1.83
C ILE A 151 -14.22 -19.73 -2.42
N GLY A 152 -14.72 -20.88 -1.94
CA GLY A 152 -15.97 -21.47 -2.39
C GLY A 152 -17.16 -20.54 -2.15
N GLY A 153 -17.27 -19.96 -0.95
CA GLY A 153 -18.33 -19.03 -0.60
C GLY A 153 -18.38 -17.81 -1.52
N PHE A 154 -17.27 -17.11 -1.70
CA PHE A 154 -17.21 -15.93 -2.60
C PHE A 154 -17.36 -16.30 -4.10
N SER A 155 -17.03 -17.53 -4.49
CA SER A 155 -17.25 -17.99 -5.86
C SER A 155 -18.72 -18.33 -6.13
N THR A 156 -19.52 -18.64 -5.12
CA THR A 156 -20.91 -19.12 -5.25
C THR A 156 -21.79 -18.18 -6.08
N PRO A 157 -21.85 -16.86 -5.84
CA PRO A 157 -22.70 -15.96 -6.64
C PRO A 157 -22.30 -15.95 -8.13
N ALA A 158 -21.01 -15.96 -8.42
CA ALA A 158 -20.51 -15.99 -9.80
C ALA A 158 -20.84 -17.31 -10.51
N LEU A 159 -20.79 -18.44 -9.78
CA LEU A 159 -21.06 -19.76 -10.34
C LEU A 159 -22.55 -19.98 -10.67
N VAL A 160 -23.47 -19.35 -9.93
CA VAL A 160 -24.92 -19.51 -10.15
C VAL A 160 -25.58 -18.23 -10.69
N SER A 161 -24.79 -17.29 -11.20
CA SER A 161 -25.29 -16.04 -11.78
C SER A 161 -26.21 -16.31 -12.96
N THR A 162 -27.36 -15.63 -12.98
CA THR A 162 -28.33 -15.65 -14.10
C THR A 162 -28.12 -14.47 -15.05
N GLY A 163 -27.19 -13.55 -14.74
CA GLY A 163 -26.97 -12.33 -15.51
C GLY A 163 -27.95 -11.19 -15.19
N GLU A 164 -28.86 -11.38 -14.22
CA GLU A 164 -29.79 -10.36 -13.77
C GLU A 164 -29.24 -9.60 -12.54
N ASN A 165 -29.71 -8.35 -12.35
CA ASN A 165 -29.34 -7.56 -11.19
C ASN A 165 -30.12 -8.03 -9.96
N HIS A 166 -29.42 -8.63 -9.01
CA HIS A 166 -29.96 -9.06 -7.71
C HIS A 166 -29.12 -8.50 -6.55
N GLU A 167 -28.92 -7.17 -6.49
CA GLU A 167 -28.09 -6.48 -5.50
C GLU A 167 -28.32 -6.95 -4.08
N ILE A 168 -29.58 -6.90 -3.63
CA ILE A 168 -29.94 -7.21 -2.24
C ILE A 168 -29.58 -8.65 -1.87
N ILE A 169 -29.85 -9.62 -2.76
CA ILE A 169 -29.53 -11.03 -2.52
C ILE A 169 -28.01 -11.22 -2.46
N LEU A 170 -27.30 -10.67 -3.43
CA LEU A 170 -25.84 -10.76 -3.51
C LEU A 170 -25.18 -10.19 -2.25
N PHE A 171 -25.50 -8.96 -1.91
CA PHE A 171 -24.83 -8.27 -0.79
C PHE A 171 -25.28 -8.80 0.57
N SER A 172 -26.53 -9.26 0.72
CA SER A 172 -26.96 -9.97 1.94
C SER A 172 -26.18 -11.26 2.14
N TYR A 173 -25.93 -12.00 1.06
CA TYR A 173 -25.11 -13.22 1.10
C TYR A 173 -23.65 -12.92 1.44
N VAL A 174 -23.03 -11.92 0.81
CA VAL A 174 -21.66 -11.49 1.09
C VAL A 174 -21.55 -11.04 2.56
N LEU A 175 -22.53 -10.26 3.05
CA LEU A 175 -22.57 -9.83 4.44
C LEU A 175 -22.66 -11.02 5.41
N LEU A 176 -23.45 -12.05 5.08
CA LEU A 176 -23.52 -13.29 5.87
C LEU A 176 -22.16 -14.01 5.92
N LEU A 177 -21.45 -14.07 4.80
CA LEU A 177 -20.10 -14.63 4.77
C LEU A 177 -19.13 -13.84 5.64
N ASP A 178 -19.15 -12.52 5.53
CA ASP A 178 -18.27 -11.64 6.32
C ASP A 178 -18.57 -11.74 7.83
N LEU A 179 -19.84 -11.86 8.21
CA LEU A 179 -20.26 -12.11 9.60
C LEU A 179 -19.79 -13.48 10.10
N ALA A 180 -19.87 -14.51 9.27
CA ALA A 180 -19.33 -15.85 9.61
C ALA A 180 -17.80 -15.81 9.80
N ILE A 181 -17.10 -15.05 8.97
CA ILE A 181 -15.66 -14.85 9.09
C ILE A 181 -15.32 -14.04 10.35
N LEU A 182 -16.05 -12.97 10.63
CA LEU A 182 -15.91 -12.20 11.87
C LEU A 182 -16.08 -13.10 13.11
N ALA A 183 -17.08 -13.97 13.10
CA ALA A 183 -17.30 -14.95 14.16
C ALA A 183 -16.10 -15.91 14.28
N MET A 184 -15.59 -16.44 13.15
CA MET A 184 -14.41 -17.33 13.17
C MET A 184 -13.18 -16.63 13.75
N VAL A 185 -12.91 -15.40 13.34
CA VAL A 185 -11.73 -14.64 13.81
C VAL A 185 -11.84 -14.28 15.29
N SER A 186 -13.04 -14.14 15.83
CA SER A 186 -13.27 -13.95 17.27
C SER A 186 -12.82 -15.16 18.12
N PHE A 187 -12.82 -16.37 17.55
CA PHE A 187 -12.36 -17.59 18.23
C PHE A 187 -10.95 -17.99 17.84
N LYS A 188 -10.55 -17.74 16.60
CA LYS A 188 -9.27 -18.18 16.01
C LYS A 188 -8.53 -17.03 15.32
N PRO A 189 -7.26 -16.73 15.67
CA PRO A 189 -6.51 -15.61 15.12
C PRO A 189 -5.98 -15.89 13.69
N TRP A 190 -6.87 -16.21 12.76
CA TRP A 190 -6.55 -16.58 11.38
C TRP A 190 -6.51 -15.34 10.47
N ARG A 191 -5.34 -14.72 10.35
CA ARG A 191 -5.15 -13.46 9.62
C ARG A 191 -5.45 -13.53 8.11
N ARG A 192 -5.18 -14.69 7.47
CA ARG A 192 -5.36 -14.84 6.02
C ARG A 192 -6.81 -14.72 5.63
N ILE A 193 -7.72 -15.18 6.49
CA ILE A 193 -9.16 -15.13 6.24
C ILE A 193 -9.66 -13.69 6.26
N VAL A 194 -9.14 -12.83 7.14
CA VAL A 194 -9.55 -11.41 7.21
C VAL A 194 -9.25 -10.70 5.90
N TRP A 195 -8.01 -10.82 5.40
CA TRP A 195 -7.61 -10.21 4.15
C TRP A 195 -8.30 -10.83 2.93
N GLY A 196 -8.49 -12.15 2.96
CA GLY A 196 -9.21 -12.85 1.91
C GLY A 196 -10.68 -12.46 1.83
N ALA A 197 -11.36 -12.31 2.98
CA ALA A 197 -12.73 -11.82 3.05
C ALA A 197 -12.84 -10.39 2.51
N MET A 198 -11.99 -9.50 2.99
CA MET A 198 -11.98 -8.12 2.52
C MET A 198 -11.75 -8.02 1.01
N LEU A 199 -10.83 -8.82 0.46
CA LEU A 199 -10.61 -8.90 -0.99
C LEU A 199 -11.82 -9.49 -1.72
N GLY A 200 -12.42 -10.57 -1.19
CA GLY A 200 -13.62 -11.19 -1.76
C GLY A 200 -14.80 -10.22 -1.81
N THR A 201 -15.07 -9.52 -0.71
CA THR A 201 -16.11 -8.50 -0.62
C THR A 201 -15.84 -7.35 -1.59
N ALA A 202 -14.60 -6.87 -1.68
CA ALA A 202 -14.22 -5.83 -2.64
C ALA A 202 -14.41 -6.28 -4.09
N ILE A 203 -14.03 -7.52 -4.44
CA ILE A 203 -14.24 -8.07 -5.79
C ILE A 203 -15.73 -8.18 -6.11
N MET A 204 -16.56 -8.67 -5.19
CA MET A 204 -18.00 -8.80 -5.40
C MET A 204 -18.65 -7.41 -5.54
N TYR A 205 -18.28 -6.47 -4.68
CA TYR A 205 -18.80 -5.10 -4.70
C TYR A 205 -18.42 -4.37 -5.99
N VAL A 206 -17.13 -4.35 -6.33
CA VAL A 206 -16.63 -3.66 -7.53
C VAL A 206 -17.14 -4.34 -8.80
N GLY A 207 -17.16 -5.67 -8.83
CA GLY A 207 -17.66 -6.44 -9.98
C GLY A 207 -19.13 -6.16 -10.26
N TRP A 208 -19.98 -6.13 -9.22
CA TRP A 208 -21.37 -5.76 -9.33
C TRP A 208 -21.52 -4.30 -9.75
N ALA A 209 -20.82 -3.38 -9.09
CA ALA A 209 -20.92 -1.94 -9.35
C ALA A 209 -20.50 -1.59 -10.79
N ALA A 210 -19.48 -2.23 -11.32
CA ALA A 210 -19.02 -1.98 -12.69
C ALA A 210 -20.05 -2.37 -13.77
N GLN A 211 -20.95 -3.29 -13.47
CA GLN A 211 -21.92 -3.82 -14.42
C GLN A 211 -23.34 -3.32 -14.21
N TYR A 212 -23.77 -3.10 -12.96
CA TYR A 212 -25.18 -2.90 -12.61
C TYR A 212 -25.47 -1.60 -11.84
N TYR A 213 -24.43 -0.92 -11.33
CA TYR A 213 -24.67 0.26 -10.48
C TYR A 213 -25.37 1.37 -11.26
N ASP A 214 -26.53 1.81 -10.71
CA ASP A 214 -27.23 3.01 -11.12
C ASP A 214 -27.54 3.91 -9.91
N SER A 215 -27.69 5.20 -10.15
CA SER A 215 -27.94 6.19 -9.10
C SER A 215 -29.25 5.96 -8.32
N SER A 216 -30.22 5.25 -8.90
CA SER A 216 -31.47 4.86 -8.23
C SER A 216 -31.26 3.86 -7.09
N GLU A 217 -30.20 3.03 -7.16
CA GLU A 217 -29.89 2.00 -6.17
C GLU A 217 -28.93 2.48 -5.07
N ARG A 218 -28.46 3.74 -5.17
CA ARG A 218 -27.45 4.32 -4.27
C ARG A 218 -27.74 4.10 -2.79
N GLN A 219 -28.98 4.20 -2.33
CA GLN A 219 -29.32 4.03 -0.92
C GLN A 219 -29.03 2.61 -0.42
N ALA A 220 -29.43 1.59 -1.17
CA ALA A 220 -29.18 0.19 -0.83
C ALA A 220 -27.66 -0.11 -0.87
N THR A 221 -26.98 0.34 -1.91
CA THR A 221 -25.53 0.15 -2.08
C THR A 221 -24.73 0.79 -0.93
N VAL A 222 -25.08 2.03 -0.52
CA VAL A 222 -24.43 2.71 0.63
C VAL A 222 -24.72 1.97 1.93
N LEU A 223 -25.94 1.45 2.12
CA LEU A 223 -26.28 0.68 3.31
C LEU A 223 -25.42 -0.58 3.42
N PHE A 224 -25.29 -1.36 2.34
CA PHE A 224 -24.44 -2.54 2.32
C PHE A 224 -22.96 -2.21 2.46
N ALA A 225 -22.45 -1.18 1.79
CA ALA A 225 -21.08 -0.71 1.96
C ALA A 225 -20.81 -0.33 3.43
N SER A 226 -21.77 0.34 4.09
CA SER A 226 -21.68 0.70 5.52
C SER A 226 -21.68 -0.54 6.42
N ALA A 227 -22.47 -1.57 6.08
CA ALA A 227 -22.52 -2.82 6.81
C ALA A 227 -21.19 -3.59 6.66
N PHE A 228 -20.61 -3.69 5.46
CA PHE A 228 -19.30 -4.28 5.22
C PHE A 228 -18.22 -3.53 5.99
N PHE A 229 -18.21 -2.20 5.91
CA PHE A 229 -17.30 -1.38 6.70
C PHE A 229 -17.41 -1.69 8.20
N ALA A 230 -18.62 -1.79 8.75
CA ALA A 230 -18.85 -2.06 10.16
C ALA A 230 -18.31 -3.45 10.57
N VAL A 231 -18.51 -4.49 9.75
CA VAL A 231 -17.99 -5.84 10.02
C VAL A 231 -16.46 -5.82 10.15
N PHE A 232 -15.76 -5.23 9.18
CA PHE A 232 -14.31 -5.17 9.22
C PHE A 232 -13.77 -4.20 10.29
N ALA A 233 -14.49 -3.14 10.63
CA ALA A 233 -14.15 -2.24 11.72
C ALA A 233 -14.25 -2.90 13.11
N LEU A 234 -15.12 -3.91 13.26
CA LEU A 234 -15.26 -4.68 14.50
C LEU A 234 -14.19 -5.76 14.69
N VAL A 235 -13.49 -6.19 13.64
CA VAL A 235 -12.45 -7.24 13.72
C VAL A 235 -11.42 -6.94 14.80
N PRO A 236 -10.80 -5.74 14.90
CA PRO A 236 -9.82 -5.45 15.93
C PRO A 236 -10.41 -5.50 17.36
N LEU A 237 -11.71 -5.19 17.52
CA LEU A 237 -12.38 -5.20 18.82
C LEU A 237 -12.72 -6.61 19.30
N LEU A 238 -13.14 -7.47 18.38
CA LEU A 238 -13.62 -8.83 18.70
C LEU A 238 -12.49 -9.85 18.75
N THR A 239 -11.35 -9.56 18.14
CA THR A 239 -10.19 -10.45 18.23
C THR A 239 -9.67 -10.48 19.67
N PRO A 240 -9.53 -11.68 20.29
CA PRO A 240 -9.12 -11.79 21.69
C PRO A 240 -7.68 -11.30 21.89
N LEU A 241 -7.53 -10.17 22.59
CA LEU A 241 -6.23 -9.53 22.89
C LEU A 241 -5.45 -10.25 24.02
N THR A 242 -6.03 -11.28 24.62
CA THR A 242 -5.58 -11.86 25.89
C THR A 242 -4.69 -13.10 25.77
N ARG A 243 -4.33 -13.57 24.58
CA ARG A 243 -3.49 -14.76 24.42
C ARG A 243 -2.07 -14.40 24.05
N SER A 244 -1.13 -14.80 24.89
CA SER A 244 0.34 -14.71 24.78
C SER A 244 0.98 -15.29 23.49
N ARG A 245 0.20 -15.61 22.47
CA ARG A 245 0.62 -16.15 21.18
C ARG A 245 0.33 -15.20 20.01
N TRP A 246 0.39 -13.90 20.23
CA TRP A 246 0.27 -12.94 19.14
C TRP A 246 1.47 -13.06 18.21
N HIS A 247 1.25 -13.74 17.11
CA HIS A 247 2.23 -13.78 16.04
C HIS A 247 2.32 -12.37 15.43
N ARG A 248 3.53 -11.88 15.20
CA ARG A 248 3.81 -10.57 14.57
C ARG A 248 2.88 -10.25 13.37
N GLY A 249 2.45 -11.28 12.63
CA GLY A 249 1.56 -11.14 11.51
C GLY A 249 0.13 -10.69 11.83
N MET A 250 -0.45 -11.07 12.99
CA MET A 250 -1.78 -10.61 13.39
C MET A 250 -1.73 -9.15 13.86
N SER A 251 -0.67 -8.74 14.55
CA SER A 251 -0.44 -7.34 14.90
C SER A 251 -0.44 -6.44 13.67
N ILE A 252 0.25 -6.82 12.60
CA ILE A 252 0.26 -6.09 11.33
C ILE A 252 -1.16 -6.02 10.73
N THR A 253 -1.92 -7.12 10.75
CA THR A 253 -3.28 -7.16 10.23
C THR A 253 -4.18 -6.18 10.99
N LEU A 254 -4.18 -6.21 12.32
CA LEU A 254 -5.01 -5.32 13.13
C LEU A 254 -4.61 -3.85 13.01
N THR A 255 -3.37 -3.60 12.62
CA THR A 255 -2.84 -2.25 12.37
C THR A 255 -3.24 -1.71 11.00
N LEU A 256 -3.14 -2.54 9.95
CA LEU A 256 -3.43 -2.12 8.57
C LEU A 256 -4.92 -2.13 8.23
N LEU A 257 -5.67 -3.05 8.82
CA LEU A 257 -7.09 -3.26 8.49
C LEU A 257 -7.94 -1.99 8.66
N PRO A 258 -7.84 -1.23 9.77
CA PRO A 258 -8.61 0.01 9.94
C PRO A 258 -8.38 1.02 8.82
N LEU A 259 -7.11 1.15 8.40
CA LEU A 259 -6.72 2.07 7.34
C LEU A 259 -7.31 1.66 5.99
N VAL A 260 -7.11 0.39 5.59
CA VAL A 260 -7.57 -0.12 4.29
C VAL A 260 -9.09 -0.14 4.24
N ASN A 261 -9.75 -0.54 5.33
CA ASN A 261 -11.21 -0.56 5.43
C ASN A 261 -11.82 0.84 5.32
N GLY A 262 -11.28 1.81 6.06
CA GLY A 262 -11.73 3.20 5.98
C GLY A 262 -11.52 3.81 4.61
N ALA A 263 -10.34 3.59 4.01
CA ALA A 263 -10.01 4.08 2.68
C ALA A 263 -10.91 3.46 1.60
N ALA A 264 -11.14 2.15 1.64
CA ALA A 264 -11.98 1.44 0.68
C ALA A 264 -13.43 1.92 0.75
N PHE A 265 -13.98 2.05 1.97
CA PHE A 265 -15.34 2.55 2.18
C PHE A 265 -15.48 4.00 1.70
N PHE A 266 -14.56 4.87 2.06
CA PHE A 266 -14.60 6.26 1.62
C PHE A 266 -14.45 6.40 0.11
N LEU A 267 -13.60 5.58 -0.52
CA LEU A 267 -13.45 5.55 -1.98
C LEU A 267 -14.77 5.11 -2.65
N ALA A 268 -15.46 4.10 -2.11
CA ALA A 268 -16.77 3.68 -2.61
C ALA A 268 -17.78 4.82 -2.54
N LEU A 269 -17.85 5.54 -1.40
CA LEU A 269 -18.72 6.71 -1.25
C LEU A 269 -18.33 7.82 -2.23
N PHE A 270 -17.03 8.08 -2.39
CA PHE A 270 -16.54 9.11 -3.31
C PHE A 270 -16.97 8.86 -4.75
N VAL A 271 -16.90 7.60 -5.21
CA VAL A 271 -17.36 7.20 -6.54
C VAL A 271 -18.89 7.32 -6.68
N MET A 272 -19.66 6.92 -5.65
CA MET A 272 -21.12 6.95 -5.69
C MET A 272 -21.72 8.35 -5.61
N TYR A 273 -21.08 9.24 -4.85
CA TYR A 273 -21.57 10.61 -4.66
C TYR A 273 -20.92 11.61 -5.61
N ASP A 274 -19.98 11.17 -6.47
CA ASP A 274 -19.27 11.97 -7.47
C ASP A 274 -19.09 13.41 -6.97
N ARG A 275 -19.62 14.42 -7.38
CA ARG A 275 -19.35 15.81 -7.01
C ARG A 275 -20.16 16.33 -5.80
N GLU A 276 -20.88 15.49 -5.09
CA GLU A 276 -21.62 15.88 -3.89
C GLU A 276 -20.69 16.10 -2.66
N THR A 277 -19.81 17.10 -2.75
CA THR A 277 -18.75 17.34 -1.75
C THR A 277 -19.29 17.57 -0.34
N VAL A 278 -20.49 18.15 -0.18
CA VAL A 278 -21.11 18.36 1.13
C VAL A 278 -21.45 17.04 1.80
N THR A 279 -22.08 16.12 1.05
CA THR A 279 -22.44 14.77 1.55
C THR A 279 -21.18 13.99 1.92
N LEU A 280 -20.15 14.00 1.05
CA LEU A 280 -18.87 13.35 1.31
C LEU A 280 -18.15 13.91 2.53
N THR A 281 -18.25 15.24 2.78
CA THR A 281 -17.70 15.85 3.99
C THR A 281 -18.32 15.26 5.25
N TRP A 282 -19.67 15.10 5.29
CA TRP A 282 -20.35 14.51 6.44
C TRP A 282 -19.97 13.05 6.65
N TYR A 283 -19.81 12.27 5.59
CA TYR A 283 -19.32 10.89 5.71
C TYR A 283 -17.87 10.83 6.23
N ALA A 284 -16.98 11.71 5.77
CA ALA A 284 -15.63 11.79 6.30
C ALA A 284 -15.62 12.12 7.80
N LEU A 285 -16.41 13.09 8.24
CA LEU A 285 -16.55 13.44 9.66
C LEU A 285 -17.18 12.29 10.47
N ALA A 286 -18.18 11.60 9.93
CA ALA A 286 -18.78 10.43 10.58
C ALA A 286 -17.76 9.30 10.73
N LEU A 287 -16.94 9.03 9.72
CA LEU A 287 -15.84 8.05 9.79
C LEU A 287 -14.81 8.45 10.86
N ALA A 288 -14.40 9.71 10.88
CA ALA A 288 -13.50 10.20 11.92
C ALA A 288 -14.10 9.96 13.33
N ALA A 289 -15.38 10.26 13.53
CA ALA A 289 -16.07 10.01 14.80
C ALA A 289 -16.10 8.52 15.15
N VAL A 290 -16.42 7.63 14.19
CA VAL A 290 -16.43 6.17 14.40
C VAL A 290 -15.03 5.69 14.81
N TYR A 291 -13.96 6.12 14.13
CA TYR A 291 -12.60 5.72 14.49
C TYR A 291 -12.15 6.26 15.86
N LEU A 292 -12.59 7.46 16.27
CA LEU A 292 -12.34 7.98 17.62
C LEU A 292 -13.10 7.18 18.68
N LEU A 293 -14.34 6.77 18.39
CA LEU A 293 -15.12 5.91 19.28
C LEU A 293 -14.45 4.53 19.43
N LEU A 294 -14.03 3.91 18.33
CA LEU A 294 -13.29 2.64 18.36
C LEU A 294 -11.98 2.79 19.16
N SER A 295 -11.22 3.86 18.94
CA SER A 295 -10.02 4.20 19.70
C SER A 295 -10.30 4.26 21.21
N SER A 296 -11.41 4.88 21.63
CA SER A 296 -11.79 4.98 23.04
C SER A 296 -12.03 3.62 23.71
N GLN A 297 -12.53 2.63 22.96
CA GLN A 297 -12.76 1.28 23.46
C GLN A 297 -11.44 0.53 23.71
N PHE A 298 -10.40 0.78 22.90
CA PHE A 298 -9.07 0.20 23.12
C PHE A 298 -8.39 0.75 24.37
N LYS A 299 -8.55 2.05 24.68
CA LYS A 299 -8.02 2.63 25.92
C LYS A 299 -8.51 1.93 27.18
N ARG A 300 -9.73 1.39 27.18
CA ARG A 300 -10.30 0.64 28.30
C ARG A 300 -9.73 -0.78 28.47
N ARG A 301 -8.98 -1.27 27.48
CA ARG A 301 -8.41 -2.64 27.44
C ARG A 301 -6.89 -2.69 27.61
N VAL A 302 -6.24 -1.57 27.94
CA VAL A 302 -4.77 -1.41 28.02
C VAL A 302 -4.09 -2.35 29.01
N ASP A 303 -4.84 -2.91 29.97
CA ASP A 303 -4.27 -3.75 31.02
C ASP A 303 -3.77 -5.14 30.56
N SER A 304 -4.09 -5.57 29.33
CA SER A 304 -3.83 -6.92 28.86
C SER A 304 -2.53 -7.08 28.05
N GLU A 305 -2.20 -6.11 27.17
CA GLU A 305 -0.93 -6.04 26.39
C GLU A 305 -0.67 -4.60 25.92
N PRO A 306 0.10 -3.82 26.68
CA PRO A 306 0.16 -2.36 26.51
C PRO A 306 0.69 -1.90 25.15
N ASP A 307 1.66 -2.59 24.55
CA ASP A 307 2.31 -2.11 23.32
C ASP A 307 1.45 -2.32 22.05
N VAL A 308 0.80 -3.47 21.92
CA VAL A 308 -0.04 -3.79 20.75
C VAL A 308 -1.31 -2.95 20.79
N VAL A 309 -1.97 -2.86 21.95
CA VAL A 309 -3.18 -2.05 22.14
C VAL A 309 -2.90 -0.59 21.90
N LYS A 310 -1.75 -0.09 22.37
CA LYS A 310 -1.30 1.29 22.13
C LYS A 310 -1.12 1.56 20.63
N THR A 311 -0.51 0.63 19.89
CA THR A 311 -0.31 0.77 18.44
C THR A 311 -1.66 0.78 17.71
N ILE A 312 -2.58 -0.14 18.01
CA ILE A 312 -3.92 -0.19 17.41
C ILE A 312 -4.69 1.11 17.70
N ASN A 313 -4.64 1.60 18.95
CA ASN A 313 -5.26 2.84 19.35
C ASN A 313 -4.70 4.03 18.55
N LEU A 314 -3.38 4.13 18.43
CA LEU A 314 -2.73 5.20 17.67
C LEU A 314 -3.14 5.19 16.18
N ILE A 315 -3.28 4.02 15.58
CA ILE A 315 -3.73 3.90 14.19
C ILE A 315 -5.17 4.39 14.04
N HIS A 316 -6.08 4.02 14.96
CA HIS A 316 -7.46 4.51 14.88
C HIS A 316 -7.51 6.04 15.01
N VAL A 317 -6.71 6.63 15.89
CA VAL A 317 -6.59 8.09 16.00
C VAL A 317 -6.00 8.69 14.73
N ALA A 318 -4.97 8.09 14.14
CA ALA A 318 -4.37 8.56 12.91
C ALA A 318 -5.37 8.53 11.73
N VAL A 319 -6.14 7.44 11.59
CA VAL A 319 -7.19 7.34 10.57
C VAL A 319 -8.30 8.37 10.79
N ALA A 320 -8.68 8.62 12.04
CA ALA A 320 -9.66 9.67 12.37
C ALA A 320 -9.14 11.06 11.97
N ILE A 321 -7.89 11.37 12.26
CA ILE A 321 -7.25 12.63 11.86
C ILE A 321 -7.23 12.74 10.33
N ALA A 322 -6.85 11.66 9.62
CA ALA A 322 -6.84 11.64 8.17
C ALA A 322 -8.23 11.98 7.59
N PHE A 323 -9.30 11.42 8.13
CA PHE A 323 -10.66 11.75 7.67
C PHE A 323 -11.10 13.18 8.01
N ILE A 324 -10.66 13.74 9.14
CA ILE A 324 -10.87 15.17 9.44
C ILE A 324 -10.14 16.03 8.40
N THR A 325 -8.89 15.68 8.10
CA THR A 325 -8.07 16.38 7.10
C THR A 325 -8.68 16.30 5.69
N ILE A 326 -9.25 15.15 5.30
CA ILE A 326 -9.96 14.96 4.03
C ILE A 326 -11.26 15.76 3.99
N ALA A 327 -11.98 15.88 5.11
CA ALA A 327 -13.25 16.62 5.18
C ALA A 327 -13.09 18.11 4.85
N ILE A 328 -11.95 18.71 5.20
CA ILE A 328 -11.67 20.13 4.94
C ILE A 328 -11.61 20.44 3.44
N PRO A 329 -10.76 19.78 2.64
CA PRO A 329 -10.61 20.10 1.22
C PRO A 329 -11.80 19.67 0.34
N LEU A 330 -12.75 18.87 0.85
CA LEU A 330 -13.96 18.55 0.12
C LEU A 330 -14.89 19.75 -0.09
N LYS A 331 -14.72 20.82 0.67
CA LYS A 331 -15.46 22.09 0.53
C LYS A 331 -14.61 23.22 -0.07
N LEU A 332 -13.34 22.99 -0.28
CA LEU A 332 -12.38 23.99 -0.73
C LEU A 332 -11.84 23.61 -2.11
N ASP A 333 -11.10 24.51 -2.73
CA ASP A 333 -10.49 24.29 -4.04
C ASP A 333 -9.44 23.17 -4.03
N ALA A 334 -9.13 22.63 -5.21
CA ALA A 334 -8.30 21.45 -5.39
C ALA A 334 -6.92 21.50 -4.69
N HIS A 335 -6.30 22.66 -4.60
CA HIS A 335 -4.99 22.82 -3.94
C HIS A 335 -5.03 22.63 -2.41
N TRP A 336 -6.20 22.77 -1.76
CA TRP A 336 -6.36 22.48 -0.33
C TRP A 336 -6.21 21.00 0.00
N ILE A 337 -6.48 20.11 -0.97
CA ILE A 337 -6.23 18.66 -0.82
C ILE A 337 -4.72 18.43 -0.63
N THR A 338 -3.91 19.08 -1.44
CA THR A 338 -2.44 19.01 -1.36
C THR A 338 -1.94 19.49 0.00
N ILE A 339 -2.44 20.65 0.46
CA ILE A 339 -2.11 21.19 1.79
C ILE A 339 -2.52 20.21 2.89
N GLY A 340 -3.72 19.62 2.80
CA GLY A 340 -4.20 18.62 3.76
C GLY A 340 -3.26 17.41 3.86
N TRP A 341 -2.86 16.82 2.74
CA TRP A 341 -1.95 15.67 2.73
C TRP A 341 -0.55 16.01 3.30
N LEU A 342 -0.06 17.20 3.04
CA LEU A 342 1.22 17.65 3.59
C LEU A 342 1.14 17.85 5.11
N ILE A 343 0.06 18.45 5.63
CA ILE A 343 -0.18 18.60 7.06
C ILE A 343 -0.35 17.24 7.73
N GLU A 344 -1.13 16.36 7.13
CA GLU A 344 -1.32 14.97 7.59
C GLU A 344 0.01 14.25 7.72
N SER A 345 0.87 14.33 6.69
CA SER A 345 2.21 13.74 6.74
C SER A 345 3.03 14.26 7.93
N ALA A 346 3.00 15.57 8.19
CA ALA A 346 3.72 16.17 9.30
C ALA A 346 3.18 15.68 10.66
N VAL A 347 1.85 15.61 10.82
CA VAL A 347 1.20 15.10 12.04
C VAL A 347 1.52 13.62 12.26
N LEU A 348 1.40 12.79 11.21
CA LEU A 348 1.72 11.37 11.29
C LEU A 348 3.17 11.11 11.65
N LEU A 349 4.09 11.89 11.08
CA LEU A 349 5.51 11.78 11.42
C LEU A 349 5.76 12.17 12.88
N PHE A 350 5.13 13.24 13.36
CA PHE A 350 5.24 13.68 14.76
C PHE A 350 4.73 12.58 15.72
N VAL A 351 3.59 11.97 15.42
CA VAL A 351 3.03 10.86 16.21
C VAL A 351 3.95 9.62 16.13
N ALA A 352 4.47 9.31 14.93
CA ALA A 352 5.36 8.18 14.69
C ALA A 352 6.67 8.26 15.49
N VAL A 353 7.25 9.46 15.59
CA VAL A 353 8.46 9.71 16.39
C VAL A 353 8.16 9.49 17.88
N ARG A 354 7.02 9.99 18.37
CA ARG A 354 6.65 9.85 19.78
C ARG A 354 6.27 8.42 20.20
N SER A 355 5.71 7.64 19.28
CA SER A 355 5.21 6.28 19.56
C SER A 355 6.18 5.17 19.17
N ASP A 356 7.32 5.49 18.54
CA ASP A 356 8.28 4.55 17.89
C ASP A 356 7.61 3.57 16.92
N ALA A 357 6.53 3.99 16.26
CA ALA A 357 5.74 3.17 15.36
C ALA A 357 6.29 3.24 13.93
N HIS A 358 7.03 2.21 13.51
CA HIS A 358 7.64 2.15 12.17
C HIS A 358 6.61 2.27 11.03
N PHE A 359 5.43 1.69 11.20
CA PHE A 359 4.34 1.77 10.23
C PHE A 359 3.89 3.22 9.96
N LEU A 360 3.73 4.03 11.01
CA LEU A 360 3.34 5.44 10.85
C LEU A 360 4.40 6.25 10.09
N ARG A 361 5.69 5.90 10.23
CA ARG A 361 6.77 6.54 9.45
C ARG A 361 6.63 6.26 7.96
N ILE A 362 6.32 5.00 7.59
CA ILE A 362 6.10 4.63 6.19
C ILE A 362 4.88 5.38 5.64
N PHE A 363 3.78 5.39 6.40
CA PHE A 363 2.55 6.06 5.98
C PHE A 363 2.75 7.58 5.83
N ALA A 364 3.44 8.21 6.79
CA ALA A 364 3.83 9.62 6.67
C ALA A 364 4.68 9.89 5.41
N GLY A 365 5.59 8.99 5.07
CA GLY A 365 6.37 9.07 3.84
C GLY A 365 5.51 8.94 2.58
N CYS A 366 4.54 8.04 2.57
CA CYS A 366 3.61 7.85 1.46
C CYS A 366 2.71 9.08 1.25
N THR A 367 2.11 9.62 2.32
CA THR A 367 1.26 10.82 2.23
C THR A 367 2.05 12.05 1.82
N LEU A 368 3.30 12.16 2.29
CA LEU A 368 4.23 13.19 1.84
C LEU A 368 4.50 13.10 0.34
N ALA A 369 4.83 11.91 -0.13
CA ALA A 369 5.12 11.68 -1.55
C ALA A 369 3.89 11.97 -2.42
N LEU A 370 2.70 11.56 -1.98
CA LEU A 370 1.44 11.85 -2.68
C LEU A 370 1.16 13.36 -2.74
N GLY A 371 1.32 14.09 -1.63
CA GLY A 371 1.14 15.54 -1.58
C GLY A 371 2.11 16.28 -2.51
N VAL A 372 3.39 15.92 -2.48
CA VAL A 372 4.40 16.50 -3.37
C VAL A 372 4.15 16.14 -4.83
N CYS A 373 3.82 14.89 -5.12
CA CYS A 373 3.49 14.43 -6.48
C CYS A 373 2.27 15.19 -7.04
N ARG A 374 1.21 15.34 -6.24
CA ARG A 374 0.03 16.09 -6.62
C ARG A 374 0.36 17.55 -6.93
N LEU A 375 1.13 18.21 -6.04
CA LEU A 375 1.54 19.60 -6.22
C LEU A 375 2.33 19.82 -7.50
N LEU A 376 3.18 18.85 -7.87
CA LEU A 376 4.05 18.98 -9.03
C LEU A 376 3.38 18.65 -10.37
N PHE A 377 2.40 17.71 -10.37
CA PHE A 377 1.89 17.12 -11.61
C PHE A 377 0.39 17.29 -11.83
N PHE A 378 -0.40 17.51 -10.79
CA PHE A 378 -1.86 17.46 -10.88
C PHE A 378 -2.56 18.75 -10.49
N ASP A 379 -1.94 19.61 -9.68
CA ASP A 379 -2.56 20.87 -9.29
C ASP A 379 -2.46 21.90 -10.42
N ASN A 380 -3.60 22.21 -11.04
CA ASN A 380 -3.72 23.26 -12.04
C ASN A 380 -4.18 24.55 -11.37
N PHE A 381 -3.32 25.55 -11.37
CA PHE A 381 -3.60 26.86 -10.80
C PHE A 381 -3.88 27.87 -11.89
N HIS A 382 -5.05 28.51 -11.83
CA HIS A 382 -5.30 29.72 -12.60
C HIS A 382 -4.76 30.90 -11.81
N THR A 383 -3.66 31.47 -12.28
CA THR A 383 -2.97 32.55 -11.57
C THR A 383 -3.22 33.89 -12.27
N GLU A 384 -3.94 34.81 -11.62
CA GLU A 384 -4.16 36.19 -12.14
C GLU A 384 -3.03 37.15 -11.73
N THR A 385 -2.39 36.88 -10.59
CA THR A 385 -1.30 37.71 -10.04
C THR A 385 0.01 36.93 -9.95
N LEU A 386 1.15 37.64 -10.04
CA LEU A 386 2.48 37.07 -9.80
C LEU A 386 2.77 37.08 -8.30
N VAL A 387 3.44 36.08 -7.80
CA VAL A 387 3.93 35.88 -6.41
C VAL A 387 2.80 35.77 -5.37
N PHE A 388 1.80 36.68 -5.39
CA PHE A 388 0.67 36.64 -4.45
C PHE A 388 -0.51 35.82 -5.03
N ASN A 389 -0.26 34.56 -5.31
CA ASN A 389 -1.26 33.64 -5.87
C ASN A 389 -1.35 32.35 -5.04
N ALA A 390 -2.47 31.62 -5.23
CA ALA A 390 -2.73 30.39 -4.48
C ALA A 390 -1.66 29.31 -4.73
N ARG A 391 -1.10 29.25 -5.93
CA ARG A 391 -0.02 28.32 -6.26
C ARG A 391 1.23 28.59 -5.40
N PHE A 392 1.74 29.83 -5.40
CA PHE A 392 2.93 30.21 -4.65
C PHE A 392 2.71 30.02 -3.14
N ALA A 393 1.50 30.35 -2.64
CA ALA A 393 1.13 30.10 -1.25
C ALA A 393 1.17 28.60 -0.91
N THR A 394 0.66 27.73 -1.80
CA THR A 394 0.69 26.26 -1.59
C THR A 394 2.14 25.73 -1.56
N PHE A 395 2.99 26.21 -2.50
CA PHE A 395 4.41 25.86 -2.47
C PHE A 395 5.09 26.33 -1.18
N LEU A 396 4.79 27.53 -0.68
CA LEU A 396 5.33 28.04 0.57
C LEU A 396 4.92 27.17 1.77
N VAL A 397 3.65 26.75 1.82
CA VAL A 397 3.19 25.83 2.87
C VAL A 397 3.93 24.50 2.79
N ALA A 398 4.08 23.92 1.58
CA ALA A 398 4.83 22.69 1.39
C ALA A 398 6.29 22.82 1.82
N ILE A 399 6.95 23.90 1.43
CA ILE A 399 8.34 24.20 1.81
C ILE A 399 8.46 24.37 3.33
N ALA A 400 7.51 25.10 3.97
CA ALA A 400 7.52 25.30 5.42
C ALA A 400 7.36 23.97 6.18
N ILE A 401 6.48 23.08 5.73
CA ILE A 401 6.31 21.74 6.32
C ILE A 401 7.59 20.91 6.15
N MET A 402 8.18 20.89 4.94
CA MET A 402 9.46 20.20 4.72
C MET A 402 10.57 20.75 5.60
N ALA A 403 10.67 22.08 5.73
CA ALA A 403 11.64 22.72 6.61
C ALA A 403 11.40 22.34 8.08
N GLY A 404 10.14 22.29 8.51
CA GLY A 404 9.76 21.82 9.84
C GLY A 404 10.17 20.37 10.10
N ILE A 405 9.94 19.47 9.13
CA ILE A 405 10.36 18.05 9.21
C ILE A 405 11.88 17.95 9.32
N VAL A 406 12.63 18.71 8.50
CA VAL A 406 14.09 18.72 8.53
C VAL A 406 14.59 19.25 9.87
N ALA A 407 14.08 20.40 10.33
CA ALA A 407 14.50 21.01 11.60
C ALA A 407 14.18 20.12 12.82
N ALA A 408 13.00 19.50 12.84
CA ALA A 408 12.63 18.57 13.90
C ALA A 408 13.48 17.28 13.84
N GLY A 409 13.74 16.75 12.66
CA GLY A 409 14.55 15.58 12.46
C GLY A 409 16.03 15.77 12.83
N GLU A 410 16.59 16.93 12.50
CA GLU A 410 17.97 17.29 12.93
C GLU A 410 18.09 17.47 14.45
N ARG A 411 17.01 17.91 15.11
CA ARG A 411 17.04 18.22 16.55
C ARG A 411 16.65 17.05 17.44
N TYR A 412 15.71 16.22 17.00
CA TYR A 412 15.08 15.18 17.82
C TYR A 412 15.09 13.80 17.15
N GLY A 413 15.52 13.70 15.88
CA GLY A 413 15.45 12.48 15.10
C GLY A 413 16.47 11.43 15.53
N SER A 414 16.09 10.18 15.49
CA SER A 414 16.98 9.02 15.63
C SER A 414 17.64 8.67 14.30
N GLU A 415 18.66 7.79 14.30
CA GLU A 415 19.30 7.30 13.08
C GLU A 415 18.30 6.64 12.11
N LYS A 416 17.21 6.05 12.62
CA LYS A 416 16.15 5.42 11.82
C LYS A 416 15.35 6.43 10.98
N GLU A 417 15.27 7.67 11.39
CA GLU A 417 14.52 8.74 10.73
C GLU A 417 15.35 9.55 9.75
N MET A 418 16.66 9.47 9.87
CA MET A 418 17.59 10.24 9.05
C MET A 418 17.39 10.09 7.52
N PRO A 419 17.06 8.91 6.95
CA PRO A 419 16.74 8.80 5.53
C PRO A 419 15.51 9.63 5.12
N PHE A 420 14.46 9.67 5.97
CA PHE A 420 13.26 10.44 5.72
C PHE A 420 13.53 11.95 5.81
N VAL A 421 14.31 12.38 6.80
CA VAL A 421 14.76 13.78 6.96
C VAL A 421 15.56 14.24 5.74
N LYS A 422 16.48 13.41 5.24
CA LYS A 422 17.23 13.70 4.02
C LYS A 422 16.32 13.81 2.80
N LEU A 423 15.34 12.90 2.64
CA LEU A 423 14.38 12.96 1.56
C LEU A 423 13.53 14.24 1.61
N ALA A 424 13.06 14.63 2.79
CA ALA A 424 12.35 15.89 3.00
C ALA A 424 13.23 17.12 2.64
N GLY A 425 14.53 17.07 2.96
CA GLY A 425 15.48 18.10 2.57
C GLY A 425 15.70 18.21 1.06
N ILE A 426 15.69 17.08 0.33
CA ILE A 426 15.72 17.09 -1.13
C ILE A 426 14.41 17.68 -1.68
N ALA A 427 13.26 17.20 -1.19
CA ALA A 427 11.95 17.66 -1.61
C ALA A 427 11.78 19.19 -1.39
N LEU A 428 12.23 19.71 -0.26
CA LEU A 428 12.25 21.14 0.04
C LEU A 428 12.95 21.94 -1.07
N ASN A 429 14.17 21.54 -1.44
CA ASN A 429 14.96 22.25 -2.43
C ASN A 429 14.36 22.13 -3.84
N VAL A 430 13.81 20.96 -4.20
CA VAL A 430 13.10 20.76 -5.47
C VAL A 430 11.85 21.65 -5.53
N LEU A 431 11.04 21.67 -4.47
CA LEU A 431 9.82 22.49 -4.42
C LEU A 431 10.13 23.97 -4.49
N ALA A 432 11.16 24.44 -3.80
CA ALA A 432 11.58 25.85 -3.87
C ALA A 432 12.04 26.22 -5.29
N LEU A 433 12.81 25.35 -5.94
CA LEU A 433 13.26 25.59 -7.32
C LEU A 433 12.09 25.59 -8.30
N VAL A 434 11.15 24.65 -8.18
CA VAL A 434 9.95 24.58 -9.02
C VAL A 434 9.08 25.81 -8.81
N ALA A 435 8.86 26.25 -7.56
CA ALA A 435 8.09 27.45 -7.26
C ALA A 435 8.66 28.69 -7.95
N LEU A 436 9.96 28.93 -7.82
CA LEU A 436 10.63 30.05 -8.47
C LEU A 436 10.58 29.98 -10.00
N THR A 437 10.81 28.79 -10.55
CA THR A 437 10.77 28.57 -12.01
C THR A 437 9.34 28.77 -12.56
N SER A 438 8.31 28.33 -11.82
CA SER A 438 6.92 28.50 -12.22
C SER A 438 6.48 29.97 -12.23
N GLU A 439 6.91 30.78 -11.27
CA GLU A 439 6.62 32.23 -11.25
C GLU A 439 7.29 32.95 -12.44
N ALA A 440 8.53 32.58 -12.75
CA ALA A 440 9.21 33.13 -13.93
C ALA A 440 8.50 32.71 -15.23
N ASN A 441 8.07 31.44 -15.32
CA ASN A 441 7.30 30.95 -16.47
C ASN A 441 6.02 31.74 -16.68
N ASP A 442 5.26 32.01 -15.64
CA ASP A 442 4.01 32.76 -15.73
C ASP A 442 4.25 34.22 -16.12
N TYR A 443 5.32 34.82 -15.62
CA TYR A 443 5.69 36.18 -16.02
C TYR A 443 5.87 36.28 -17.53
N PHE A 444 6.67 35.39 -18.11
CA PHE A 444 6.92 35.42 -19.56
C PHE A 444 5.70 34.98 -20.38
N ASN A 445 4.95 33.98 -19.92
CA ASN A 445 3.73 33.55 -20.63
C ASN A 445 2.67 34.65 -20.73
N ARG A 446 2.54 35.51 -19.71
CA ARG A 446 1.65 36.69 -19.76
C ARG A 446 2.13 37.71 -20.76
N GLN A 447 3.44 37.95 -20.82
CA GLN A 447 4.01 38.85 -21.81
C GLN A 447 3.79 38.33 -23.24
N ILE A 448 3.99 37.02 -23.45
CA ILE A 448 3.74 36.36 -24.74
C ILE A 448 2.25 36.47 -25.11
N ALA A 449 1.34 36.18 -24.16
CA ALA A 449 -0.11 36.27 -24.40
C ALA A 449 -0.56 37.71 -24.73
N GLY A 450 0.02 38.73 -24.08
CA GLY A 450 -0.23 40.15 -24.41
C GLY A 450 0.25 40.55 -25.81
N THR A 451 1.29 39.90 -26.31
CA THR A 451 1.84 40.16 -27.63
C THR A 451 0.93 39.66 -28.75
N TYR A 452 0.16 38.58 -28.53
CA TYR A 452 -0.84 38.07 -29.48
C TYR A 452 -1.95 39.10 -29.80
N GLN A 453 -2.29 39.98 -28.87
CA GLN A 453 -3.36 40.98 -29.06
C GLN A 453 -2.93 42.16 -29.94
N HIS A 454 -1.62 42.35 -30.18
CA HIS A 454 -1.09 43.51 -30.89
C HIS A 454 -0.52 43.21 -32.29
N HIS A 455 -0.82 42.07 -32.92
CA HIS A 455 -0.27 41.69 -34.25
C HIS A 455 1.28 41.79 -34.33
N ALA A 456 1.95 41.82 -33.19
CA ALA A 456 3.40 41.91 -33.12
C ALA A 456 4.00 40.51 -33.32
N MET A 457 4.56 40.42 -34.37
CA MET A 457 5.53 39.59 -35.04
C MET A 457 6.12 38.42 -34.23
N TYR A 458 6.18 37.26 -34.87
CA TYR A 458 6.86 36.00 -34.50
C TYR A 458 8.24 36.20 -33.84
N GLU A 459 8.98 37.19 -34.25
CA GLU A 459 10.29 37.55 -33.70
C GLU A 459 10.25 37.97 -32.20
N VAL A 460 9.25 38.78 -31.80
CA VAL A 460 9.12 39.23 -30.39
C VAL A 460 8.73 38.08 -29.49
N MET A 461 7.84 37.21 -29.96
CA MET A 461 7.45 35.99 -29.21
C MET A 461 8.64 35.06 -29.00
N ARG A 462 9.42 34.83 -30.08
CA ARG A 462 10.63 34.01 -30.01
C ARG A 462 11.67 34.59 -29.04
N GLN A 463 11.85 35.93 -29.03
CA GLN A 463 12.75 36.58 -28.06
C GLN A 463 12.26 36.41 -26.64
N LEU A 464 10.96 36.49 -26.37
CA LEU A 464 10.38 36.24 -25.02
C LEU A 464 10.53 34.80 -24.58
N GLU A 465 10.37 33.83 -25.49
CA GLU A 465 10.61 32.39 -25.18
C GLU A 465 12.08 32.13 -24.84
N ILE A 466 13.01 32.69 -25.61
CA ILE A 466 14.45 32.60 -25.33
C ILE A 466 14.78 33.24 -23.97
N ALA A 467 14.20 34.41 -23.67
CA ALA A 467 14.41 35.12 -22.41
C ALA A 467 13.83 34.30 -21.22
N ARG A 468 12.69 33.65 -21.42
CA ARG A 468 12.10 32.75 -20.43
C ARG A 468 13.04 31.60 -20.11
N ASP A 469 13.53 30.87 -21.13
CA ASP A 469 14.38 29.70 -20.95
C ASP A 469 15.74 30.04 -20.34
N PHE A 470 16.27 31.22 -20.68
CA PHE A 470 17.46 31.76 -20.03
C PHE A 470 17.22 32.13 -18.55
N SER A 471 16.06 32.72 -18.25
CA SER A 471 15.71 33.06 -16.85
C SER A 471 15.66 31.83 -15.95
N PHE A 472 15.18 30.68 -16.47
CA PHE A 472 15.21 29.42 -15.73
C PHE A 472 16.63 29.01 -15.37
N SER A 473 17.54 29.05 -16.33
CA SER A 473 18.97 28.73 -16.10
C SER A 473 19.61 29.69 -15.10
N ALA A 474 19.29 30.97 -15.18
CA ALA A 474 19.77 31.97 -14.23
C ALA A 474 19.26 31.72 -12.80
N ILE A 475 17.97 31.42 -12.64
CA ILE A 475 17.37 31.06 -11.34
C ILE A 475 18.05 29.81 -10.76
N TRP A 476 18.27 28.77 -11.55
CA TRP A 476 18.90 27.54 -11.10
C TRP A 476 20.36 27.75 -10.69
N ILE A 477 21.10 28.61 -11.40
CA ILE A 477 22.48 28.97 -11.05
C ILE A 477 22.51 29.72 -9.72
N VAL A 478 21.67 30.78 -9.58
CA VAL A 478 21.63 31.59 -8.35
C VAL A 478 21.20 30.75 -7.16
N TYR A 479 20.19 29.91 -7.32
CA TYR A 479 19.71 29.01 -6.27
C TYR A 479 20.76 27.96 -5.89
N GLY A 480 21.44 27.36 -6.87
CA GLY A 480 22.54 26.42 -6.65
C GLY A 480 23.72 27.06 -5.93
N ALA A 481 24.06 28.33 -6.25
CA ALA A 481 25.07 29.11 -5.54
C ALA A 481 24.66 29.36 -4.09
N ALA A 482 23.42 29.78 -3.86
CA ALA A 482 22.89 30.01 -2.52
C ALA A 482 22.92 28.72 -1.66
N LEU A 483 22.55 27.58 -2.25
CA LEU A 483 22.66 26.26 -1.59
C LEU A 483 24.11 25.89 -1.29
N MET A 484 25.05 26.18 -2.19
CA MET A 484 26.46 25.92 -1.96
C MET A 484 26.99 26.74 -0.78
N ILE A 485 26.68 28.05 -0.75
CA ILE A 485 27.04 28.94 0.36
C ILE A 485 26.41 28.44 1.68
N ALA A 486 25.13 28.10 1.67
CA ALA A 486 24.45 27.55 2.85
C ALA A 486 25.09 26.22 3.30
N GLY A 487 25.49 25.36 2.37
CA GLY A 487 26.14 24.08 2.62
C GLY A 487 27.54 24.27 3.26
N PHE A 488 28.29 25.27 2.86
CA PHE A 488 29.54 25.65 3.51
C PHE A 488 29.29 26.26 4.90
N TRP A 489 28.32 27.17 5.01
CA TRP A 489 28.02 27.83 6.31
C TRP A 489 27.55 26.82 7.37
N LYS A 490 26.62 25.93 7.00
CA LYS A 490 26.14 24.85 7.87
C LYS A 490 27.11 23.68 8.01
N ARG A 491 28.23 23.66 7.30
CA ARG A 491 29.19 22.52 7.22
C ARG A 491 28.55 21.19 6.83
N SER A 492 27.47 21.24 6.07
CA SER A 492 26.70 20.07 5.66
C SER A 492 27.15 19.56 4.30
N ALA A 493 27.77 18.38 4.26
CA ALA A 493 28.13 17.73 3.00
C ALA A 493 26.88 17.42 2.15
N PHE A 494 25.76 17.10 2.80
CA PHE A 494 24.50 16.78 2.14
C PHE A 494 23.94 17.95 1.32
N ILE A 495 23.96 19.17 1.87
CA ILE A 495 23.49 20.38 1.15
C ILE A 495 24.44 20.71 0.00
N ARG A 496 25.75 20.60 0.21
CA ARG A 496 26.74 20.84 -0.86
C ARG A 496 26.56 19.85 -2.02
N TRP A 497 26.24 18.59 -1.71
CA TRP A 497 25.99 17.58 -2.73
C TRP A 497 24.76 17.91 -3.59
N GLN A 498 23.67 18.37 -2.96
CA GLN A 498 22.47 18.85 -3.67
C GLN A 498 22.79 20.05 -4.58
N ALA A 499 23.56 21.01 -4.07
CA ALA A 499 24.01 22.14 -4.87
C ALA A 499 24.85 21.70 -6.09
N MET A 500 25.79 20.75 -5.92
CA MET A 500 26.59 20.21 -7.02
C MET A 500 25.74 19.50 -8.07
N VAL A 501 24.77 18.68 -7.64
CA VAL A 501 23.84 18.01 -8.57
C VAL A 501 23.03 19.03 -9.35
N LEU A 502 22.46 20.04 -8.68
CA LEU A 502 21.70 21.09 -9.34
C LEU A 502 22.55 21.84 -10.37
N LEU A 503 23.76 22.21 -10.01
CA LEU A 503 24.69 22.88 -10.93
C LEU A 503 25.05 21.99 -12.12
N ALA A 504 25.29 20.70 -11.91
CA ALA A 504 25.55 19.75 -12.97
C ALA A 504 24.35 19.63 -13.95
N VAL A 505 23.13 19.56 -13.41
CA VAL A 505 21.89 19.54 -14.22
C VAL A 505 21.74 20.86 -15.00
N THR A 506 22.03 22.00 -14.37
CA THR A 506 21.97 23.31 -15.02
C THR A 506 22.99 23.42 -16.16
N ILE A 507 24.20 22.92 -15.94
CA ILE A 507 25.24 22.83 -16.98
C ILE A 507 24.72 21.98 -18.13
N GLY A 508 24.19 20.80 -17.85
CA GLY A 508 23.60 19.93 -18.86
C GLY A 508 22.50 20.61 -19.65
N LYS A 509 21.57 21.35 -18.98
CA LYS A 509 20.50 22.12 -19.63
C LYS A 509 21.06 23.18 -20.55
N VAL A 510 22.00 24.00 -20.07
CA VAL A 510 22.63 25.05 -20.88
C VAL A 510 23.34 24.48 -22.10
N PHE A 511 24.08 23.37 -21.96
CA PHE A 511 24.80 22.76 -23.06
C PHE A 511 23.90 22.06 -24.08
N LEU A 512 22.86 21.35 -23.63
CA LEU A 512 22.05 20.50 -24.50
C LEU A 512 20.83 21.24 -25.07
N TYR A 513 20.30 22.21 -24.34
CA TYR A 513 19.03 22.88 -24.68
C TYR A 513 19.25 24.34 -25.04
N ASP A 514 19.75 25.16 -24.14
CA ASP A 514 19.84 26.61 -24.33
C ASP A 514 20.84 26.99 -25.47
N SER A 515 21.86 26.14 -25.69
CA SER A 515 22.86 26.40 -26.72
C SER A 515 22.34 26.28 -28.17
N ARG A 516 21.20 25.61 -28.39
CA ARG A 516 20.66 25.40 -29.76
C ARG A 516 19.93 26.60 -30.31
N GLU A 517 19.32 27.44 -29.46
CA GLU A 517 18.46 28.52 -29.86
C GLU A 517 18.98 29.93 -29.56
N LEU A 518 20.07 30.03 -28.76
CA LEU A 518 20.62 31.30 -28.34
C LEU A 518 21.44 31.97 -29.44
N GLN A 519 21.23 33.29 -29.61
CA GLN A 519 22.16 34.14 -30.35
C GLN A 519 23.55 34.06 -29.69
N GLN A 520 24.60 34.19 -30.51
CA GLN A 520 26.00 33.94 -30.10
C GLN A 520 26.42 34.68 -28.82
N ILE A 521 25.92 35.87 -28.57
CA ILE A 521 26.22 36.71 -27.41
C ILE A 521 25.72 36.09 -26.08
N TYR A 522 24.47 35.62 -26.02
CA TYR A 522 23.90 35.04 -24.82
C TYR A 522 24.55 33.70 -24.48
N ARG A 523 24.96 32.93 -25.48
CA ARG A 523 25.72 31.70 -25.34
C ARG A 523 27.09 31.97 -24.68
N ILE A 524 27.80 32.99 -25.13
CA ILE A 524 29.09 33.37 -24.55
C ILE A 524 28.95 33.82 -23.10
N LEU A 525 27.95 34.67 -22.80
CA LEU A 525 27.67 35.15 -21.43
C LEU A 525 27.32 34.02 -20.47
N SER A 526 26.48 33.06 -20.91
CA SER A 526 26.12 31.90 -20.09
C SER A 526 27.33 31.03 -19.74
N PHE A 527 28.24 30.77 -20.71
CA PHE A 527 29.45 29.99 -20.46
C PHE A 527 30.45 30.73 -19.56
N ILE A 528 30.57 32.06 -19.70
CA ILE A 528 31.45 32.86 -18.82
C ILE A 528 30.90 32.83 -17.39
N ALA A 529 29.61 33.11 -17.21
CA ALA A 529 28.99 33.12 -15.87
C ALA A 529 29.12 31.77 -15.18
N LEU A 530 28.89 30.68 -15.90
CA LEU A 530 29.03 29.33 -15.40
C LEU A 530 30.48 29.00 -15.06
N GLY A 531 31.42 29.37 -15.94
CA GLY A 531 32.86 29.15 -15.73
C GLY A 531 33.38 29.89 -14.49
N VAL A 532 33.00 31.16 -14.32
CA VAL A 532 33.35 31.96 -13.14
C VAL A 532 32.81 31.32 -11.85
N MET A 533 31.57 30.84 -11.90
CA MET A 533 30.93 30.20 -10.75
C MET A 533 31.62 28.87 -10.39
N LEU A 534 31.92 28.02 -11.36
CA LEU A 534 32.65 26.76 -11.14
C LEU A 534 34.04 27.02 -10.59
N MET A 535 34.76 28.05 -11.07
CA MET A 535 36.06 28.45 -10.51
C MET A 535 35.93 28.97 -9.08
N ALA A 536 34.88 29.73 -8.77
CA ALA A 536 34.65 30.19 -7.39
C ALA A 536 34.36 29.04 -6.44
N VAL A 537 33.55 28.06 -6.86
CA VAL A 537 33.30 26.83 -6.11
C VAL A 537 34.59 26.03 -5.91
N SER A 538 35.34 25.79 -6.99
CA SER A 538 36.65 25.09 -6.94
C SER A 538 37.64 25.80 -6.01
N TYR A 539 37.72 27.10 -6.08
CA TYR A 539 38.55 27.90 -5.20
C TYR A 539 38.14 27.80 -3.74
N ALA A 540 36.85 27.84 -3.44
CA ALA A 540 36.32 27.64 -2.09
C ALA A 540 36.69 26.25 -1.52
N TYR A 541 36.69 25.23 -2.34
CA TYR A 541 37.15 23.88 -1.96
C TYR A 541 38.67 23.81 -1.77
N HIS A 542 39.48 24.48 -2.61
CA HIS A 542 40.95 24.43 -2.52
C HIS A 542 41.52 25.23 -1.35
N ARG A 543 40.84 26.30 -0.94
CA ARG A 543 41.40 27.19 0.06
C ARG A 543 41.16 26.73 1.49
N ASP A 544 40.56 25.53 1.71
CA ASP A 544 40.28 24.99 3.06
C ASP A 544 39.65 26.03 4.01
N TRP A 545 38.87 26.98 3.42
CA TRP A 545 38.31 28.11 4.16
C TRP A 545 37.44 27.66 5.33
N PHE A 546 37.05 26.41 5.27
CA PHE A 546 36.37 25.71 6.35
C PHE A 546 37.08 24.38 6.57
N LYS A 547 37.94 24.27 7.58
CA LYS A 547 38.61 23.03 8.00
C LYS A 547 37.59 21.92 8.08
N LEU A 548 37.56 21.08 7.06
CA LEU A 548 36.66 19.93 6.92
C LEU A 548 37.20 18.71 7.71
N SER A 549 37.74 18.95 8.91
CA SER A 549 38.10 17.85 9.80
C SER A 549 36.83 17.20 10.34
N PRO A 550 36.61 15.90 10.12
CA PRO A 550 35.54 15.19 10.78
C PRO A 550 35.80 15.32 12.30
N ARG A 551 34.75 15.72 13.05
CA ARG A 551 34.74 15.71 14.51
C ARG A 551 35.02 14.27 14.95
N LYS A 552 36.28 13.97 15.34
CA LYS A 552 36.61 12.71 16.02
C LYS A 552 35.72 12.64 17.26
N SER A 553 34.82 11.67 17.29
CA SER A 553 34.15 11.26 18.52
C SER A 553 35.27 10.89 19.50
N SER A 554 35.45 11.67 20.53
CA SER A 554 36.32 11.35 21.67
C SER A 554 35.70 10.14 22.38
N SER A 555 36.07 8.94 22.00
CA SER A 555 35.98 7.79 22.85
C SER A 555 37.04 7.94 23.94
N SER A 556 36.66 8.51 25.07
CA SER A 556 37.43 8.43 26.30
C SER A 556 37.44 6.99 26.79
N GLY A 557 38.42 6.25 26.34
CA GLY A 557 38.80 4.99 26.98
C GLY A 557 39.60 5.31 28.24
N GLY A 558 38.96 5.34 29.37
CA GLY A 558 39.64 5.30 30.68
C GLY A 558 40.16 3.88 30.87
N GLN A 559 41.47 3.72 30.72
CA GLN A 559 42.18 2.63 31.37
C GLN A 559 42.46 3.05 32.80
N GLU A 560 41.73 2.52 33.72
CA GLU A 560 42.17 2.40 35.11
C GLU A 560 42.95 1.10 35.28
N THR A 561 44.25 1.23 35.39
CA THR A 561 45.12 0.26 36.00
C THR A 561 45.04 0.44 37.51
N SER A 562 44.54 -0.58 38.21
CA SER A 562 44.68 -0.69 39.66
C SER A 562 45.54 -1.86 40.02
N SER A 563 46.51 -1.59 40.80
CA SER A 563 47.25 -2.45 41.70
C SER A 563 46.40 -3.44 42.51
#